data_fadac6fcf2a66c594bdd9910a0411a54
#
_entry.id   fadac6fcf2a66c594bdd9910a0411a54
#
_cell.length_a   1.000
_cell.length_b   1.000
_cell.length_c   1.000
_cell.angle_alpha   90.00
_cell.angle_beta   90.00
_cell.angle_gamma   90.00
#
_symmetry.space_group_name_H-M   'P 1'
#
loop_
_entity.id
_entity.type
_entity.pdbx_description
1 polymer ?
#
loop_
_entity_poly.entity_id
_entity_poly.type
_entity_poly.pdbx_seq_one_letter_code
_entity_poly.pdbx_strand_id
1 'polypeptide(L)'
;MAAKFWPLERGLVVTSGFGSRWGTTHWGTDFGKDGGSGGLPVFAVQGGTVVNAGAASGFGQWVVVDHPTADGSGTTVYGHVIPEVGVGARVEAGQRIARINPVKGAGNGNVDPHLHLEWHKSVWSANGADRMDPLPLLDGASYPGEGAPKPEVGGERVTFFGIDIASYQAGLDMSRVKSEGFSYVIAKATEGASYTNPEYRRQRDGARANGLLFGSYHYVKSVDSARAQVDRYESVEPDRSIPVMLDHELSSGDAGVLRAVFAEFVARGYRVNLVYLPRWYWSGHIGSPDLSGLPPLMASNYVTGGGFASVLYDRAGGDGSPRWDGYGNNSVAVLQFSDQGRVADYSLDVNAFRGTVEDLAALFGVAPLEVVMSLADEELGKSFPSRSIYRDHDQVVDTLAGFVLNMDARIHEDFVVAQAKLGVPEYVEKVRRVAANGMFGVGDQDSKNRAQAVLDGLAVSDV
;
A
#
# COMPACT_ATOMS: atom_id res chain seq x y z
N MET A 1 -5.76 -0.12 -10.62
CA MET A 1 -4.69 -0.34 -11.62
C MET A 1 -3.72 0.83 -11.51
N ALA A 2 -2.40 0.59 -11.57
CA ALA A 2 -1.40 1.66 -11.55
C ALA A 2 -1.69 2.70 -12.65
N ALA A 3 -1.47 3.99 -12.35
CA ALA A 3 -1.66 5.06 -13.31
C ALA A 3 -0.71 4.88 -14.50
N LYS A 4 -1.22 5.01 -15.72
CA LYS A 4 -0.43 4.93 -16.95
C LYS A 4 -0.59 6.19 -17.77
N PHE A 5 0.51 6.64 -18.37
CA PHE A 5 0.54 7.79 -19.25
C PHE A 5 1.19 7.44 -20.58
N TRP A 6 0.73 8.09 -21.63
CA TRP A 6 1.47 8.11 -22.91
C TRP A 6 2.83 8.77 -22.68
N PRO A 7 3.91 8.29 -23.35
CA PRO A 7 5.26 8.82 -23.14
C PRO A 7 5.48 10.21 -23.75
N LEU A 8 4.58 10.68 -24.59
CA LEU A 8 4.56 12.01 -25.20
C LEU A 8 3.18 12.63 -25.06
N GLU A 9 3.08 13.95 -25.20
CA GLU A 9 1.82 14.69 -25.19
C GLU A 9 0.91 14.27 -26.36
N ARG A 10 -0.37 14.65 -26.29
CA ARG A 10 -1.38 14.36 -27.32
C ARG A 10 -0.93 14.84 -28.70
N GLY A 11 -1.29 14.05 -29.73
CA GLY A 11 -0.86 14.27 -31.12
C GLY A 11 0.43 13.54 -31.46
N LEU A 12 0.87 12.61 -30.59
CA LEU A 12 1.94 11.67 -30.94
C LEU A 12 1.48 10.74 -32.08
N VAL A 13 2.46 10.25 -32.85
CA VAL A 13 2.27 9.23 -33.88
C VAL A 13 3.24 8.07 -33.63
N VAL A 14 2.78 6.85 -33.92
CA VAL A 14 3.65 5.67 -33.93
C VAL A 14 4.40 5.67 -35.26
N THR A 15 5.71 5.87 -35.20
CA THR A 15 6.57 5.91 -36.40
C THR A 15 7.09 4.52 -36.75
N SER A 16 7.21 3.61 -35.79
CA SER A 16 7.53 2.19 -36.04
C SER A 16 7.03 1.33 -34.87
N GLY A 17 6.33 0.24 -35.17
CA GLY A 17 5.79 -0.68 -34.16
C GLY A 17 6.81 -1.73 -33.68
N PHE A 18 6.45 -2.41 -32.59
CA PHE A 18 7.17 -3.57 -32.05
C PHE A 18 7.10 -4.75 -33.01
N GLY A 19 8.17 -5.54 -33.09
CA GLY A 19 8.19 -6.83 -33.79
C GLY A 19 9.09 -6.87 -35.03
N SER A 20 8.84 -7.78 -35.96
CA SER A 20 9.70 -8.04 -37.10
C SER A 20 9.65 -6.91 -38.13
N ARG A 21 10.82 -6.36 -38.52
CA ARG A 21 10.96 -5.38 -39.59
C ARG A 21 12.29 -5.54 -40.32
N TRP A 22 12.31 -5.44 -41.64
CA TRP A 22 13.51 -5.45 -42.49
C TRP A 22 14.53 -6.58 -42.19
N GLY A 23 14.02 -7.78 -41.81
CA GLY A 23 14.88 -8.92 -41.50
C GLY A 23 15.51 -8.92 -40.11
N THR A 24 15.13 -7.99 -39.25
CA THR A 24 15.50 -7.93 -37.82
C THR A 24 14.25 -7.74 -36.94
N THR A 25 14.41 -7.79 -35.61
CA THR A 25 13.33 -7.53 -34.66
C THR A 25 13.51 -6.15 -34.03
N HIS A 26 12.44 -5.34 -34.07
CA HIS A 26 12.32 -4.11 -33.33
C HIS A 26 11.76 -4.39 -31.93
N TRP A 27 12.55 -4.16 -30.92
CA TRP A 27 12.25 -4.55 -29.54
C TRP A 27 11.50 -3.51 -28.71
N GLY A 28 11.03 -2.44 -29.34
CA GLY A 28 10.23 -1.39 -28.75
C GLY A 28 9.23 -0.81 -29.74
N THR A 29 8.60 0.28 -29.37
CA THR A 29 7.75 1.08 -30.24
C THR A 29 8.35 2.47 -30.35
N ASP A 30 8.46 2.99 -31.60
CA ASP A 30 8.98 4.32 -31.86
C ASP A 30 7.83 5.32 -31.96
N PHE A 31 7.96 6.43 -31.22
CA PHE A 31 6.99 7.50 -31.17
C PHE A 31 7.62 8.82 -31.64
N GLY A 32 6.81 9.61 -32.32
CA GLY A 32 7.17 10.94 -32.76
C GLY A 32 5.95 11.86 -32.83
N LYS A 33 6.13 12.96 -33.55
CA LYS A 33 5.06 13.92 -33.83
C LYS A 33 5.21 14.45 -35.26
N ASP A 34 4.10 14.62 -35.95
CA ASP A 34 4.10 15.25 -37.25
C ASP A 34 4.66 16.69 -37.15
N GLY A 35 5.54 17.02 -38.10
CA GLY A 35 6.22 18.32 -38.11
C GLY A 35 7.55 18.35 -37.34
N GLY A 36 7.95 17.26 -36.67
CA GLY A 36 9.25 17.10 -36.03
C GLY A 36 9.17 16.68 -34.55
N SER A 37 10.07 15.77 -34.19
CA SER A 37 10.07 15.15 -32.86
C SER A 37 11.17 15.67 -31.93
N GLY A 38 12.19 16.33 -32.47
CA GLY A 38 13.37 16.77 -31.70
C GLY A 38 13.03 17.77 -30.61
N GLY A 39 13.47 17.51 -29.39
CA GLY A 39 13.25 18.36 -28.22
C GLY A 39 11.90 18.16 -27.52
N LEU A 40 11.00 17.31 -28.05
CA LEU A 40 9.72 17.04 -27.37
C LEU A 40 9.96 16.46 -25.98
N PRO A 41 9.19 16.89 -24.97
CA PRO A 41 9.30 16.35 -23.62
C PRO A 41 8.87 14.87 -23.60
N VAL A 42 9.58 14.05 -22.81
CA VAL A 42 9.32 12.62 -22.63
C VAL A 42 8.91 12.39 -21.18
N PHE A 43 7.86 11.60 -21.00
CA PHE A 43 7.23 11.37 -19.70
C PHE A 43 7.27 9.90 -19.30
N ALA A 44 7.39 9.64 -17.99
CA ALA A 44 7.37 8.29 -17.45
C ALA A 44 5.97 7.66 -17.66
N VAL A 45 5.92 6.50 -18.30
CA VAL A 45 4.65 5.80 -18.56
C VAL A 45 4.01 5.24 -17.28
N GLN A 46 4.82 4.95 -16.27
CA GLN A 46 4.42 4.52 -14.91
C GLN A 46 5.36 5.13 -13.88
N GLY A 47 4.94 5.16 -12.60
CA GLY A 47 5.80 5.53 -11.49
C GLY A 47 6.91 4.50 -11.26
N GLY A 48 8.07 4.92 -10.76
CA GLY A 48 9.18 4.00 -10.54
C GLY A 48 10.47 4.68 -10.10
N THR A 49 11.55 3.91 -10.07
CA THR A 49 12.89 4.40 -9.76
C THR A 49 13.77 4.37 -11.01
N VAL A 50 14.46 5.45 -11.29
CA VAL A 50 15.42 5.51 -12.40
C VAL A 50 16.64 4.63 -12.06
N VAL A 51 16.82 3.55 -12.79
CA VAL A 51 17.93 2.60 -12.59
C VAL A 51 19.09 2.82 -13.54
N ASN A 52 18.85 3.48 -14.69
CA ASN A 52 19.88 3.93 -15.61
C ASN A 52 19.51 5.28 -16.25
N ALA A 53 20.48 6.15 -16.45
CA ALA A 53 20.34 7.40 -17.20
C ALA A 53 21.69 7.83 -17.77
N GLY A 54 21.72 8.32 -19.01
CA GLY A 54 22.93 8.80 -19.67
C GLY A 54 23.28 8.01 -20.94
N ALA A 55 24.59 7.86 -21.25
CA ALA A 55 25.07 7.22 -22.47
C ALA A 55 24.72 5.73 -22.53
N ALA A 56 24.21 5.27 -23.67
CA ALA A 56 23.87 3.88 -23.91
C ALA A 56 24.15 3.46 -25.36
N SER A 57 24.76 2.28 -25.52
CA SER A 57 25.05 1.72 -26.84
C SER A 57 23.75 1.48 -27.62
N GLY A 58 23.73 1.90 -28.88
CA GLY A 58 22.55 1.78 -29.75
C GLY A 58 21.51 2.91 -29.57
N PHE A 59 21.37 3.46 -28.37
CA PHE A 59 20.39 4.51 -28.06
C PHE A 59 20.97 5.93 -28.06
N GLY A 60 22.31 6.07 -28.10
CA GLY A 60 22.97 7.33 -27.82
C GLY A 60 22.89 7.67 -26.33
N GLN A 61 21.72 8.08 -25.87
CA GLN A 61 21.40 8.21 -24.45
C GLN A 61 20.01 7.63 -24.18
N TRP A 62 19.80 7.25 -22.90
CA TRP A 62 18.56 6.63 -22.45
C TRP A 62 18.19 7.03 -21.02
N VAL A 63 16.95 6.73 -20.64
CA VAL A 63 16.48 6.60 -19.25
C VAL A 63 15.87 5.21 -19.11
N VAL A 64 16.12 4.53 -18.00
CA VAL A 64 15.51 3.24 -17.65
C VAL A 64 14.82 3.40 -16.29
N VAL A 65 13.55 3.07 -16.23
CA VAL A 65 12.74 3.17 -15.01
C VAL A 65 12.28 1.76 -14.61
N ASP A 66 12.60 1.37 -13.39
CA ASP A 66 12.10 0.15 -12.75
C ASP A 66 10.82 0.45 -11.98
N HIS A 67 9.75 -0.32 -12.25
CA HIS A 67 8.43 -0.11 -11.71
C HIS A 67 8.15 -1.15 -10.62
N PRO A 68 7.99 -0.74 -9.35
CA PRO A 68 7.55 -1.66 -8.31
C PRO A 68 6.13 -2.16 -8.60
N THR A 69 5.72 -3.24 -7.93
CA THR A 69 4.41 -3.87 -8.13
C THR A 69 3.26 -2.87 -7.95
N ALA A 70 3.37 -1.95 -7.01
CA ALA A 70 2.38 -0.89 -6.79
C ALA A 70 2.20 0.04 -8.01
N ASP A 71 3.25 0.22 -8.81
CA ASP A 71 3.24 1.05 -10.02
C ASP A 71 3.09 0.22 -11.32
N GLY A 72 2.78 -1.08 -11.21
CA GLY A 72 2.44 -1.94 -12.34
C GLY A 72 3.49 -2.98 -12.73
N SER A 73 4.61 -3.04 -12.02
CA SER A 73 5.74 -3.97 -12.25
C SER A 73 6.45 -3.81 -13.60
N GLY A 74 7.64 -4.39 -13.69
CA GLY A 74 8.45 -4.40 -14.91
C GLY A 74 9.37 -3.19 -15.03
N THR A 75 9.94 -3.02 -16.23
CA THR A 75 10.92 -1.95 -16.50
C THR A 75 10.60 -1.32 -17.84
N THR A 76 10.71 0.01 -17.93
CA THR A 76 10.60 0.72 -19.22
C THR A 76 11.90 1.42 -19.60
N VAL A 77 12.19 1.42 -20.89
CA VAL A 77 13.39 2.05 -21.48
C VAL A 77 12.96 3.14 -22.44
N TYR A 78 13.52 4.32 -22.26
CA TYR A 78 13.31 5.50 -23.09
C TYR A 78 14.59 5.80 -23.82
N GLY A 79 14.69 5.37 -25.07
CA GLY A 79 15.88 5.54 -25.92
C GLY A 79 15.83 6.79 -26.80
N HIS A 80 16.98 7.23 -27.29
CA HIS A 80 17.18 8.40 -28.15
C HIS A 80 16.76 9.72 -27.49
N VAL A 81 16.99 9.82 -26.18
CA VAL A 81 16.58 10.97 -25.35
C VAL A 81 17.78 11.65 -24.70
N ILE A 82 17.59 12.87 -24.24
CA ILE A 82 18.50 13.56 -23.31
C ILE A 82 17.86 13.49 -21.94
N PRO A 83 18.44 12.76 -20.98
CA PRO A 83 17.89 12.62 -19.62
C PRO A 83 17.77 13.96 -18.89
N GLU A 84 16.69 14.14 -18.14
CA GLU A 84 16.47 15.26 -17.24
C GLU A 84 16.33 14.79 -15.78
N VAL A 85 16.50 13.49 -15.55
CA VAL A 85 16.53 12.83 -14.25
C VAL A 85 17.79 12.00 -14.10
N GLY A 86 18.25 11.79 -12.87
CA GLY A 86 19.43 10.98 -12.55
C GLY A 86 19.08 9.59 -12.02
N VAL A 87 20.08 8.69 -12.03
CA VAL A 87 19.95 7.36 -11.42
C VAL A 87 19.63 7.50 -9.92
N GLY A 88 18.70 6.68 -9.42
CA GLY A 88 18.18 6.71 -8.05
C GLY A 88 17.01 7.66 -7.84
N ALA A 89 16.68 8.51 -8.81
CA ALA A 89 15.52 9.40 -8.70
C ALA A 89 14.22 8.59 -8.73
N ARG A 90 13.30 8.86 -7.78
CA ARG A 90 11.91 8.41 -7.86
C ARG A 90 11.16 9.30 -8.83
N VAL A 91 10.39 8.70 -9.72
CA VAL A 91 9.55 9.42 -10.70
C VAL A 91 8.11 8.93 -10.62
N GLU A 92 7.19 9.87 -10.79
CA GLU A 92 5.75 9.59 -10.84
C GLU A 92 5.30 9.29 -12.28
N ALA A 93 4.21 8.53 -12.43
CA ALA A 93 3.57 8.34 -13.72
C ALA A 93 3.15 9.69 -14.33
N GLY A 94 3.49 9.93 -15.61
CA GLY A 94 3.27 11.22 -16.26
C GLY A 94 4.26 12.33 -15.89
N GLN A 95 5.27 12.05 -15.05
CA GLN A 95 6.34 13.00 -14.77
C GLN A 95 7.26 13.12 -15.97
N ARG A 96 7.68 14.34 -16.31
CA ARG A 96 8.71 14.59 -17.32
C ARG A 96 10.07 14.09 -16.84
N ILE A 97 10.71 13.22 -17.65
CA ILE A 97 11.98 12.55 -17.31
C ILE A 97 13.09 12.80 -18.31
N ALA A 98 12.75 13.23 -19.51
CA ALA A 98 13.72 13.47 -20.58
C ALA A 98 13.12 14.37 -21.67
N ARG A 99 13.91 14.64 -22.71
CA ARG A 99 13.44 15.15 -23.99
C ARG A 99 14.05 14.36 -25.15
N ILE A 100 13.32 14.22 -26.26
CA ILE A 100 13.85 13.59 -27.48
C ILE A 100 15.10 14.34 -27.94
N ASN A 101 16.19 13.60 -28.22
CA ASN A 101 17.40 14.22 -28.72
C ASN A 101 17.15 14.85 -30.09
N PRO A 102 17.37 16.18 -30.25
CA PRO A 102 17.04 16.87 -31.49
C PRO A 102 18.03 16.66 -32.60
N VAL A 103 19.21 16.04 -32.32
CA VAL A 103 20.30 15.95 -33.24
C VAL A 103 20.48 14.52 -33.75
N LYS A 104 20.44 14.32 -35.06
CA LYS A 104 20.87 13.08 -35.70
C LYS A 104 22.44 12.99 -35.63
N GLY A 105 22.95 11.92 -35.04
CA GLY A 105 24.40 11.73 -34.93
C GLY A 105 24.76 10.62 -33.95
N ALA A 106 26.07 10.42 -33.73
CA ALA A 106 26.58 9.36 -32.85
C ALA A 106 26.01 9.46 -31.40
N GLY A 107 25.78 10.68 -30.91
CA GLY A 107 25.13 10.91 -29.60
C GLY A 107 23.63 10.58 -29.56
N ASN A 108 23.03 10.13 -30.66
CA ASN A 108 21.66 9.71 -30.80
C ASN A 108 21.55 8.35 -31.52
N GLY A 109 22.56 7.50 -31.48
CA GLY A 109 22.57 6.21 -32.19
C GLY A 109 22.48 6.33 -33.71
N ASN A 110 22.81 7.50 -34.30
CA ASN A 110 22.76 7.82 -35.73
C ASN A 110 21.36 7.74 -36.37
N VAL A 111 20.28 7.87 -35.56
CA VAL A 111 18.89 7.87 -36.01
C VAL A 111 18.32 9.28 -36.03
N ASP A 112 17.21 9.46 -36.78
CA ASP A 112 16.45 10.69 -36.76
C ASP A 112 15.76 10.87 -35.41
N PRO A 113 15.44 12.11 -34.97
CA PRO A 113 14.80 12.37 -33.69
C PRO A 113 13.48 11.65 -33.55
N HIS A 114 13.38 10.72 -32.57
CA HIS A 114 12.18 10.03 -32.14
C HIS A 114 12.39 9.50 -30.73
N LEU A 115 11.33 9.07 -30.05
CA LEU A 115 11.39 8.29 -28.82
C LEU A 115 11.27 6.81 -29.14
N HIS A 116 12.23 6.01 -28.73
CA HIS A 116 12.13 4.56 -28.70
C HIS A 116 11.72 4.10 -27.30
N LEU A 117 10.58 3.43 -27.16
CA LEU A 117 10.07 2.91 -25.89
C LEU A 117 10.12 1.37 -25.90
N GLU A 118 10.85 0.79 -24.95
CA GLU A 118 10.76 -0.64 -24.65
C GLU A 118 9.97 -0.87 -23.36
N TRP A 119 9.30 -2.00 -23.27
CA TRP A 119 8.65 -2.47 -22.03
C TRP A 119 9.10 -3.89 -21.74
N HIS A 120 9.65 -4.11 -20.55
CA HIS A 120 10.11 -5.41 -20.07
C HIS A 120 9.20 -5.88 -18.93
N LYS A 121 8.88 -7.18 -18.95
CA LYS A 121 8.04 -7.81 -17.91
C LYS A 121 8.72 -7.78 -16.53
N SER A 122 10.05 -7.87 -16.52
CA SER A 122 10.88 -7.88 -15.33
C SER A 122 11.96 -6.77 -15.41
N VAL A 123 13.18 -7.03 -14.96
CA VAL A 123 14.29 -6.09 -15.07
C VAL A 123 14.81 -6.00 -16.51
N TRP A 124 15.34 -4.84 -16.89
CA TRP A 124 15.97 -4.69 -18.20
C TRP A 124 17.15 -5.64 -18.36
N SER A 125 17.22 -6.27 -19.52
CA SER A 125 18.33 -7.13 -19.95
C SER A 125 18.58 -6.95 -21.43
N ALA A 126 19.87 -6.83 -21.83
CA ALA A 126 20.27 -6.68 -23.23
C ALA A 126 19.77 -7.85 -24.11
N ASN A 127 19.70 -9.06 -23.55
CA ASN A 127 19.22 -10.27 -24.21
C ASN A 127 17.81 -10.67 -23.74
N GLY A 128 17.03 -9.73 -23.18
CA GLY A 128 15.76 -9.98 -22.56
C GLY A 128 14.74 -10.60 -23.51
N ALA A 129 14.33 -11.83 -23.19
CA ALA A 129 13.25 -12.54 -23.87
C ALA A 129 11.87 -12.08 -23.35
N ASP A 130 11.82 -11.18 -22.38
CA ASP A 130 10.62 -10.71 -21.69
C ASP A 130 10.15 -9.32 -22.15
N ARG A 131 10.65 -8.86 -23.30
CA ARG A 131 10.18 -7.64 -23.96
C ARG A 131 8.76 -7.79 -24.45
N MET A 132 7.95 -6.79 -24.22
CA MET A 132 6.53 -6.74 -24.58
C MET A 132 6.27 -5.58 -25.52
N ASP A 133 5.26 -5.72 -26.39
CA ASP A 133 4.77 -4.60 -27.19
C ASP A 133 4.19 -3.53 -26.26
N PRO A 134 4.74 -2.29 -26.26
CA PRO A 134 4.23 -1.21 -25.41
C PRO A 134 2.82 -0.75 -25.74
N LEU A 135 2.36 -0.86 -26.99
CA LEU A 135 1.06 -0.29 -27.41
C LEU A 135 -0.14 -0.87 -26.67
N PRO A 136 -0.31 -2.20 -26.57
CA PRO A 136 -1.43 -2.75 -25.80
C PRO A 136 -1.36 -2.42 -24.30
N LEU A 137 -0.14 -2.16 -23.77
CA LEU A 137 0.05 -1.82 -22.37
C LEU A 137 -0.30 -0.36 -22.07
N LEU A 138 -0.30 0.50 -23.11
CA LEU A 138 -0.70 1.91 -23.04
C LEU A 138 -2.17 2.13 -23.37
N ASP A 139 -2.92 1.08 -23.66
CA ASP A 139 -4.37 1.20 -23.88
C ASP A 139 -5.05 1.76 -22.60
N GLY A 140 -5.88 2.80 -22.80
CA GLY A 140 -6.50 3.52 -21.70
C GLY A 140 -5.59 4.48 -20.92
N ALA A 141 -4.32 4.65 -21.32
CA ALA A 141 -3.40 5.59 -20.68
C ALA A 141 -3.81 7.06 -20.93
N SER A 142 -3.58 7.92 -19.93
CA SER A 142 -3.79 9.36 -20.02
C SER A 142 -2.67 10.05 -20.80
N TYR A 143 -2.93 11.23 -21.32
CA TYR A 143 -1.88 12.06 -21.92
C TYR A 143 -1.28 13.02 -20.89
N PRO A 144 0.06 13.22 -20.90
CA PRO A 144 0.70 14.24 -20.08
C PRO A 144 0.14 15.64 -20.41
N GLY A 145 -0.05 16.45 -19.36
CA GLY A 145 -0.58 17.82 -19.51
C GLY A 145 -2.11 17.93 -19.71
N GLU A 146 -2.77 16.87 -20.13
CA GLU A 146 -4.21 16.75 -19.91
C GLU A 146 -4.32 16.36 -18.44
N GLY A 147 -5.06 17.20 -17.67
CA GLY A 147 -5.24 16.86 -16.26
C GLY A 147 -5.52 15.37 -16.18
N ALA A 148 -4.60 14.63 -15.61
CA ALA A 148 -4.81 13.21 -15.38
C ALA A 148 -6.26 13.13 -14.95
N PRO A 149 -7.09 12.17 -15.43
CA PRO A 149 -8.31 11.90 -14.72
C PRO A 149 -7.81 11.91 -13.27
N LYS A 150 -8.24 12.97 -12.51
CA LYS A 150 -7.84 13.14 -11.11
C LYS A 150 -7.75 11.72 -10.64
N PRO A 151 -6.57 11.17 -10.28
CA PRO A 151 -6.52 9.76 -9.98
C PRO A 151 -7.76 9.65 -9.14
N GLU A 152 -8.78 8.87 -9.59
CA GLU A 152 -9.81 8.55 -8.63
C GLU A 152 -8.95 8.17 -7.48
N VAL A 153 -9.03 8.91 -6.37
CA VAL A 153 -8.23 8.65 -5.18
C VAL A 153 -8.72 7.29 -4.73
N GLY A 154 -8.31 6.31 -5.48
CA GLY A 154 -8.57 4.93 -5.50
C GLY A 154 -7.21 4.32 -5.35
N GLY A 155 -6.64 4.38 -4.14
CA GLY A 155 -5.70 3.40 -3.69
C GLY A 155 -6.24 2.04 -4.10
N GLU A 156 -5.39 1.09 -4.37
CA GLU A 156 -5.81 -0.28 -4.66
C GLU A 156 -6.90 -0.66 -3.66
N ARG A 157 -8.09 -0.98 -4.16
CA ARG A 157 -9.17 -1.43 -3.28
C ARG A 157 -8.71 -2.71 -2.63
N VAL A 158 -8.44 -2.61 -1.35
CA VAL A 158 -7.99 -3.73 -0.52
C VAL A 158 -9.01 -3.97 0.59
N THR A 159 -8.97 -5.15 1.16
CA THR A 159 -9.77 -5.46 2.34
C THR A 159 -8.98 -5.12 3.59
N PHE A 160 -9.51 -4.22 4.39
CA PHE A 160 -9.00 -3.88 5.71
C PHE A 160 -9.79 -4.65 6.77
N PHE A 161 -9.10 -5.35 7.65
CA PHE A 161 -9.73 -6.02 8.77
C PHE A 161 -9.78 -5.11 10.00
N GLY A 162 -10.88 -5.22 10.73
CA GLY A 162 -11.09 -4.56 12.00
C GLY A 162 -11.77 -5.47 12.99
N ILE A 163 -11.92 -4.98 14.21
CA ILE A 163 -12.63 -5.66 15.29
C ILE A 163 -13.65 -4.72 15.91
N ASP A 164 -14.73 -5.27 16.43
CA ASP A 164 -15.56 -4.56 17.40
C ASP A 164 -15.55 -5.26 18.75
N ILE A 165 -15.52 -4.46 19.82
CA ILE A 165 -15.23 -4.94 21.17
C ILE A 165 -16.05 -4.23 22.23
N ALA A 166 -16.21 -4.90 23.36
CA ALA A 166 -16.90 -4.38 24.54
C ALA A 166 -16.12 -4.73 25.82
N SER A 167 -16.81 -4.74 26.96
CA SER A 167 -16.20 -5.12 28.25
C SER A 167 -15.73 -6.58 28.33
N TYR A 168 -16.22 -7.43 27.44
CA TYR A 168 -15.81 -8.85 27.39
C TYR A 168 -14.36 -9.04 26.95
N GLN A 169 -13.82 -8.06 26.24
CA GLN A 169 -12.41 -8.03 25.80
C GLN A 169 -11.55 -7.16 26.74
N ALA A 170 -11.81 -7.27 28.06
CA ALA A 170 -10.98 -6.66 29.07
C ALA A 170 -9.54 -7.22 28.99
N GLY A 171 -8.53 -6.34 28.95
CA GLY A 171 -7.13 -6.77 28.84
C GLY A 171 -6.62 -7.05 27.42
N LEU A 172 -7.46 -6.92 26.38
CA LEU A 172 -7.00 -7.08 25.00
C LEU A 172 -5.80 -6.15 24.69
N ASP A 173 -4.73 -6.75 24.16
CA ASP A 173 -3.50 -6.04 23.81
C ASP A 173 -3.62 -5.46 22.39
N MET A 174 -3.75 -4.13 22.31
CA MET A 174 -3.91 -3.41 21.04
C MET A 174 -2.64 -3.42 20.19
N SER A 175 -1.47 -3.61 20.80
CA SER A 175 -0.22 -3.75 20.03
C SER A 175 -0.22 -5.07 19.25
N ARG A 176 -0.74 -6.14 19.85
CA ARG A 176 -0.92 -7.42 19.17
C ARG A 176 -2.02 -7.36 18.11
N VAL A 177 -3.15 -6.71 18.40
CA VAL A 177 -4.21 -6.49 17.39
C VAL A 177 -3.62 -5.84 16.14
N LYS A 178 -2.80 -4.79 16.32
CA LYS A 178 -2.13 -4.12 15.22
C LYS A 178 -1.14 -5.02 14.50
N SER A 179 -0.26 -5.70 15.23
CA SER A 179 0.76 -6.60 14.66
C SER A 179 0.18 -7.82 13.93
N GLU A 180 -1.04 -8.22 14.26
CA GLU A 180 -1.80 -9.28 13.57
C GLU A 180 -2.51 -8.78 12.30
N GLY A 181 -2.30 -7.49 11.90
CA GLY A 181 -2.74 -6.93 10.62
C GLY A 181 -4.09 -6.24 10.63
N PHE A 182 -4.66 -5.97 11.81
CA PHE A 182 -5.90 -5.20 11.91
C PHE A 182 -5.65 -3.70 11.76
N SER A 183 -6.58 -3.02 11.12
CA SER A 183 -6.45 -1.59 10.76
C SER A 183 -7.31 -0.68 11.63
N TYR A 184 -8.40 -1.19 12.21
CA TYR A 184 -9.33 -0.39 12.99
C TYR A 184 -10.00 -1.16 14.12
N VAL A 185 -10.47 -0.41 15.12
CA VAL A 185 -11.23 -0.90 16.28
C VAL A 185 -12.46 -0.04 16.48
N ILE A 186 -13.62 -0.68 16.72
CA ILE A 186 -14.86 -0.02 17.13
C ILE A 186 -15.20 -0.52 18.52
N ALA A 187 -15.17 0.35 19.55
CA ALA A 187 -15.37 -0.06 20.92
C ALA A 187 -16.71 0.43 21.49
N LYS A 188 -17.43 -0.43 22.23
CA LYS A 188 -18.62 -0.02 22.97
C LYS A 188 -18.28 1.11 23.93
N ALA A 189 -18.97 2.25 23.79
CA ALA A 189 -18.88 3.32 24.76
C ALA A 189 -20.01 3.19 25.79
N THR A 190 -21.24 3.09 25.30
CA THR A 190 -22.44 3.10 26.15
C THR A 190 -23.55 2.23 25.58
N GLU A 191 -24.55 1.92 26.40
CA GLU A 191 -25.79 1.27 26.02
C GLU A 191 -26.96 1.94 26.75
N GLY A 192 -27.98 2.36 26.01
CA GLY A 192 -29.12 3.07 26.55
C GLY A 192 -28.70 4.31 27.37
N ALA A 193 -29.55 4.69 28.34
CA ALA A 193 -29.29 5.86 29.19
C ALA A 193 -28.45 5.57 30.43
N SER A 194 -28.06 4.32 30.70
CA SER A 194 -27.51 3.95 32.00
C SER A 194 -26.16 3.23 31.95
N TYR A 195 -25.92 2.38 30.95
CA TYR A 195 -24.71 1.56 30.90
C TYR A 195 -23.52 2.33 30.29
N THR A 196 -22.35 2.11 30.88
CA THR A 196 -21.04 2.56 30.37
C THR A 196 -20.12 1.35 30.33
N ASN A 197 -19.42 1.15 29.21
CA ASN A 197 -18.36 0.15 29.12
C ASN A 197 -17.18 0.56 30.02
N PRO A 198 -16.85 -0.20 31.08
CA PRO A 198 -15.76 0.14 31.98
C PRO A 198 -14.38 0.13 31.31
N GLU A 199 -14.24 -0.63 30.22
CA GLU A 199 -12.99 -0.76 29.47
C GLU A 199 -12.82 0.29 28.36
N TYR A 200 -13.84 1.09 28.06
CA TYR A 200 -13.87 1.98 26.90
C TYR A 200 -12.63 2.85 26.76
N ARG A 201 -12.27 3.56 27.83
CA ARG A 201 -11.12 4.49 27.80
C ARG A 201 -9.81 3.76 27.52
N ARG A 202 -9.60 2.61 28.15
CA ARG A 202 -8.41 1.79 27.95
C ARG A 202 -8.34 1.27 26.51
N GLN A 203 -9.48 0.80 25.97
CA GLN A 203 -9.60 0.31 24.62
C GLN A 203 -9.34 1.43 23.59
N ARG A 204 -9.94 2.62 23.80
CA ARG A 204 -9.72 3.80 22.97
C ARG A 204 -8.26 4.23 22.96
N ASP A 205 -7.70 4.45 24.15
CA ASP A 205 -6.35 4.99 24.29
C ASP A 205 -5.30 4.00 23.80
N GLY A 206 -5.53 2.69 24.06
CA GLY A 206 -4.67 1.63 23.55
C GLY A 206 -4.72 1.50 22.02
N ALA A 207 -5.88 1.57 21.38
CA ALA A 207 -6.02 1.54 19.94
C ALA A 207 -5.29 2.72 19.27
N ARG A 208 -5.52 3.94 19.78
CA ARG A 208 -4.88 5.16 19.25
C ARG A 208 -3.37 5.18 19.45
N ALA A 209 -2.88 4.71 20.60
CA ALA A 209 -1.45 4.63 20.90
C ALA A 209 -0.71 3.63 19.99
N ASN A 210 -1.42 2.67 19.41
CA ASN A 210 -0.86 1.67 18.49
C ASN A 210 -1.22 1.94 17.01
N GLY A 211 -1.63 3.14 16.65
CA GLY A 211 -1.91 3.52 15.27
C GLY A 211 -3.11 2.82 14.63
N LEU A 212 -4.01 2.24 15.43
CA LEU A 212 -5.28 1.71 14.95
C LEU A 212 -6.29 2.85 14.77
N LEU A 213 -6.99 2.87 13.65
CA LEU A 213 -8.14 3.77 13.49
C LEU A 213 -9.18 3.41 14.53
N PHE A 214 -9.76 4.43 15.15
CA PHE A 214 -10.67 4.21 16.28
C PHE A 214 -12.02 4.85 16.05
N GLY A 215 -13.08 4.06 16.27
CA GLY A 215 -14.46 4.48 16.40
C GLY A 215 -15.08 3.95 17.69
N SER A 216 -16.16 4.57 18.10
CA SER A 216 -16.96 4.10 19.23
C SER A 216 -18.30 3.54 18.76
N TYR A 217 -19.00 2.79 19.61
CA TYR A 217 -20.40 2.51 19.35
C TYR A 217 -21.31 2.73 20.57
N HIS A 218 -22.55 3.09 20.27
CA HIS A 218 -23.63 3.22 21.21
C HIS A 218 -24.72 2.19 20.91
N TYR A 219 -25.02 1.31 21.85
CA TYR A 219 -26.10 0.35 21.71
C TYR A 219 -27.44 1.03 22.05
N VAL A 220 -28.32 1.11 21.07
CA VAL A 220 -29.62 1.80 21.19
C VAL A 220 -30.61 0.97 22.01
N LYS A 221 -31.35 1.61 22.91
CA LYS A 221 -32.44 1.01 23.69
C LYS A 221 -33.76 1.75 23.45
N SER A 222 -34.80 1.01 23.07
CA SER A 222 -36.12 1.60 22.80
C SER A 222 -36.85 2.10 24.06
N VAL A 223 -36.43 1.65 25.23
CA VAL A 223 -37.03 2.06 26.53
C VAL A 223 -36.54 3.43 26.99
N ASP A 224 -35.47 3.93 26.43
CA ASP A 224 -34.84 5.21 26.79
C ASP A 224 -35.11 6.28 25.72
N SER A 225 -35.28 7.53 26.14
CA SER A 225 -35.40 8.63 25.18
C SER A 225 -34.07 8.86 24.44
N ALA A 226 -34.12 9.31 23.20
CA ALA A 226 -32.92 9.64 22.40
C ALA A 226 -32.00 10.61 23.16
N ARG A 227 -32.59 11.66 23.77
CA ARG A 227 -31.83 12.63 24.57
C ARG A 227 -31.07 11.98 25.72
N ALA A 228 -31.73 11.13 26.52
CA ALA A 228 -31.08 10.50 27.68
C ALA A 228 -29.92 9.55 27.24
N GLN A 229 -30.10 8.85 26.13
CA GLN A 229 -29.06 8.00 25.55
C GLN A 229 -27.84 8.81 25.11
N VAL A 230 -28.04 9.93 24.41
CA VAL A 230 -26.94 10.79 23.99
C VAL A 230 -26.32 11.55 25.16
N ASP A 231 -27.08 11.97 26.18
CA ASP A 231 -26.54 12.50 27.45
C ASP A 231 -25.57 11.51 28.11
N ARG A 232 -25.93 10.20 28.13
CA ARG A 232 -25.06 9.15 28.64
C ARG A 232 -23.79 9.03 27.80
N TYR A 233 -23.94 8.96 26.46
CA TYR A 233 -22.80 8.85 25.57
C TYR A 233 -21.84 10.04 25.73
N GLU A 234 -22.35 11.25 25.71
CA GLU A 234 -21.55 12.49 25.86
C GLU A 234 -20.78 12.54 27.18
N SER A 235 -21.33 11.99 28.26
CA SER A 235 -20.65 11.90 29.55
C SER A 235 -19.43 10.95 29.55
N VAL A 236 -19.37 10.02 28.60
CA VAL A 236 -18.32 9.01 28.45
C VAL A 236 -17.31 9.44 27.37
N GLU A 237 -17.81 9.88 26.22
CA GLU A 237 -17.00 10.33 25.08
C GLU A 237 -17.46 11.73 24.61
N PRO A 238 -16.87 12.79 25.16
CA PRO A 238 -17.16 14.15 24.74
C PRO A 238 -16.43 14.59 23.45
N ASP A 239 -15.44 13.81 22.97
CA ASP A 239 -14.64 14.15 21.80
C ASP A 239 -15.44 13.90 20.51
N ARG A 240 -15.83 15.01 19.82
CA ARG A 240 -16.61 14.94 18.57
C ARG A 240 -15.80 14.46 17.36
N SER A 241 -14.49 14.40 17.46
CA SER A 241 -13.63 13.87 16.41
C SER A 241 -13.71 12.35 16.30
N ILE A 242 -14.11 11.67 17.39
CA ILE A 242 -14.32 10.23 17.39
C ILE A 242 -15.67 9.90 16.75
N PRO A 243 -15.71 9.17 15.63
CA PRO A 243 -16.97 8.78 15.02
C PRO A 243 -17.71 7.76 15.88
N VAL A 244 -19.04 7.79 15.79
CA VAL A 244 -19.92 6.88 16.52
C VAL A 244 -20.70 6.00 15.56
N MET A 245 -20.71 4.70 15.80
CA MET A 245 -21.63 3.74 15.20
C MET A 245 -22.85 3.57 16.10
N LEU A 246 -24.05 3.58 15.53
CA LEU A 246 -25.27 3.22 16.24
C LEU A 246 -25.50 1.72 16.07
N ASP A 247 -25.51 1.01 17.16
CA ASP A 247 -25.81 -0.41 17.24
C ASP A 247 -27.31 -0.60 17.49
N HIS A 248 -28.02 -1.06 16.44
CA HIS A 248 -29.46 -1.17 16.43
C HIS A 248 -29.91 -2.60 16.14
N GLU A 249 -30.16 -3.35 17.21
CA GLU A 249 -30.55 -4.76 17.17
C GLU A 249 -31.56 -5.10 18.28
N LEU A 250 -31.47 -6.26 18.91
CA LEU A 250 -32.41 -6.69 19.94
C LEU A 250 -32.63 -5.63 21.02
N SER A 251 -33.89 -5.33 21.31
CA SER A 251 -34.33 -4.29 22.29
C SER A 251 -34.10 -2.84 21.84
N SER A 252 -33.63 -2.59 20.59
CA SER A 252 -33.44 -1.22 20.08
C SER A 252 -34.71 -0.60 19.50
N GLY A 253 -35.80 -1.39 19.32
CA GLY A 253 -37.06 -0.91 18.78
C GLY A 253 -37.08 -0.80 17.25
N ASP A 254 -37.96 0.05 16.72
CA ASP A 254 -38.15 0.23 15.28
C ASP A 254 -37.21 1.29 14.67
N ALA A 255 -37.36 1.51 13.37
CA ALA A 255 -36.56 2.51 12.64
C ALA A 255 -36.84 3.95 13.11
N GLY A 256 -37.98 4.23 13.74
CA GLY A 256 -38.28 5.53 14.32
C GLY A 256 -37.36 5.86 15.48
N VAL A 257 -37.12 4.87 16.36
CA VAL A 257 -36.17 5.01 17.48
C VAL A 257 -34.76 5.24 16.96
N LEU A 258 -34.30 4.46 15.95
CA LEU A 258 -32.99 4.64 15.33
C LEU A 258 -32.83 6.06 14.80
N ARG A 259 -33.82 6.56 14.05
CA ARG A 259 -33.78 7.91 13.47
C ARG A 259 -33.76 9.01 14.51
N ALA A 260 -34.53 8.81 15.62
CA ALA A 260 -34.53 9.77 16.70
C ALA A 260 -33.19 9.86 17.42
N VAL A 261 -32.55 8.72 17.69
CA VAL A 261 -31.23 8.68 18.31
C VAL A 261 -30.17 9.25 17.34
N PHE A 262 -30.22 8.87 16.06
CA PHE A 262 -29.35 9.45 15.03
C PHE A 262 -29.45 10.98 14.97
N ALA A 263 -30.66 11.51 14.91
CA ALA A 263 -30.90 12.96 14.84
C ALA A 263 -30.36 13.70 16.09
N GLU A 264 -30.49 13.11 17.27
CA GLU A 264 -29.97 13.70 18.52
C GLU A 264 -28.44 13.71 18.54
N PHE A 265 -27.74 12.64 18.09
CA PHE A 265 -26.29 12.63 17.96
C PHE A 265 -25.80 13.72 17.00
N VAL A 266 -26.44 13.83 15.83
CA VAL A 266 -26.10 14.85 14.82
C VAL A 266 -26.36 16.27 15.36
N ALA A 267 -27.48 16.49 16.04
CA ALA A 267 -27.82 17.80 16.63
C ALA A 267 -26.78 18.27 17.68
N ARG A 268 -26.09 17.33 18.33
CA ARG A 268 -24.99 17.63 19.27
C ARG A 268 -23.60 17.69 18.63
N GLY A 269 -23.55 17.62 17.30
CA GLY A 269 -22.30 17.73 16.54
C GLY A 269 -21.46 16.45 16.51
N TYR A 270 -22.00 15.32 16.88
CA TYR A 270 -21.33 14.04 16.69
C TYR A 270 -21.43 13.56 15.24
N ARG A 271 -20.40 12.94 14.76
CA ARG A 271 -20.38 12.28 13.47
C ARG A 271 -20.79 10.82 13.64
N VAL A 272 -22.01 10.50 13.20
CA VAL A 272 -22.44 9.10 13.09
C VAL A 272 -21.95 8.56 11.75
N ASN A 273 -21.04 7.62 11.78
CA ASN A 273 -20.36 7.10 10.56
C ASN A 273 -20.93 5.76 10.07
N LEU A 274 -21.56 4.98 10.94
CA LEU A 274 -22.12 3.66 10.65
C LEU A 274 -23.40 3.43 11.43
N VAL A 275 -24.24 2.56 10.89
CA VAL A 275 -25.35 1.93 11.61
C VAL A 275 -25.13 0.41 11.55
N TYR A 276 -24.84 -0.22 12.69
CA TYR A 276 -24.93 -1.66 12.81
C TYR A 276 -26.39 -2.05 12.90
N LEU A 277 -26.84 -2.80 11.89
CA LEU A 277 -28.21 -3.27 11.79
C LEU A 277 -28.22 -4.64 11.13
N PRO A 278 -28.28 -5.73 11.87
CA PRO A 278 -28.31 -7.07 11.29
C PRO A 278 -29.49 -7.24 10.32
N ARG A 279 -29.23 -7.83 9.14
CA ARG A 279 -30.27 -8.03 8.13
C ARG A 279 -31.49 -8.83 8.66
N TRP A 280 -31.22 -9.82 9.53
CA TRP A 280 -32.28 -10.60 10.17
C TRP A 280 -33.16 -9.74 11.09
N TYR A 281 -32.59 -8.74 11.79
CA TYR A 281 -33.35 -7.82 12.62
C TYR A 281 -34.11 -6.84 11.75
N TRP A 282 -33.48 -6.25 10.74
CA TRP A 282 -34.14 -5.36 9.79
C TRP A 282 -35.36 -5.99 9.11
N SER A 283 -35.24 -7.24 8.62
CA SER A 283 -36.34 -7.91 7.91
C SER A 283 -37.34 -8.59 8.84
N GLY A 284 -36.87 -9.25 9.92
CA GLY A 284 -37.68 -10.09 10.77
C GLY A 284 -38.34 -9.37 11.95
N HIS A 285 -37.76 -8.27 12.44
CA HIS A 285 -38.25 -7.59 13.64
C HIS A 285 -38.81 -6.18 13.37
N ILE A 286 -38.25 -5.42 12.43
CA ILE A 286 -38.68 -4.04 12.16
C ILE A 286 -39.36 -3.83 10.81
N GLY A 287 -39.64 -4.90 10.07
CA GLY A 287 -40.51 -4.88 8.89
C GLY A 287 -39.91 -4.30 7.64
N SER A 288 -38.58 -4.43 7.46
CA SER A 288 -37.85 -3.97 6.26
C SER A 288 -38.05 -2.50 5.91
N PRO A 289 -37.88 -1.56 6.85
CA PRO A 289 -38.10 -0.15 6.60
C PRO A 289 -37.05 0.40 5.60
N ASP A 290 -37.40 1.52 4.95
CA ASP A 290 -36.42 2.34 4.21
C ASP A 290 -35.39 2.94 5.18
N LEU A 291 -34.10 2.82 4.82
CA LEU A 291 -32.96 3.33 5.60
C LEU A 291 -32.27 4.50 4.92
N SER A 292 -32.85 5.04 3.84
CA SER A 292 -32.32 6.21 3.14
C SER A 292 -32.09 7.39 4.09
N GLY A 293 -30.99 8.10 3.93
CA GLY A 293 -30.59 9.23 4.77
C GLY A 293 -29.98 8.88 6.13
N LEU A 294 -29.82 7.59 6.43
CA LEU A 294 -28.98 7.11 7.52
C LEU A 294 -27.54 6.87 7.01
N PRO A 295 -26.54 6.85 7.90
CA PRO A 295 -25.18 6.43 7.55
C PRO A 295 -25.14 5.03 6.91
N PRO A 296 -24.08 4.68 6.18
CA PRO A 296 -23.92 3.34 5.63
C PRO A 296 -23.95 2.27 6.72
N LEU A 297 -24.25 1.05 6.30
CA LEU A 297 -24.48 -0.05 7.23
C LEU A 297 -23.18 -0.78 7.58
N MET A 298 -23.08 -1.21 8.82
CA MET A 298 -22.32 -2.38 9.21
C MET A 298 -23.31 -3.55 9.29
N ALA A 299 -23.18 -4.47 8.34
CA ALA A 299 -24.03 -5.66 8.29
C ALA A 299 -23.34 -6.83 8.97
N SER A 300 -24.08 -7.71 9.62
CA SER A 300 -23.56 -8.97 10.13
C SER A 300 -24.11 -10.17 9.35
N ASN A 301 -23.19 -11.08 9.00
CA ASN A 301 -23.55 -12.36 8.41
C ASN A 301 -22.41 -13.36 8.64
N TYR A 302 -22.49 -14.11 9.72
CA TYR A 302 -21.41 -14.95 10.23
C TYR A 302 -21.20 -16.22 9.42
N VAL A 303 -19.92 -16.62 9.34
CA VAL A 303 -19.52 -17.97 8.90
C VAL A 303 -19.43 -18.90 10.10
N THR A 304 -19.59 -20.19 9.85
CA THR A 304 -19.52 -21.19 10.92
C THR A 304 -18.07 -21.47 11.33
N GLY A 305 -17.83 -21.56 12.63
CA GLY A 305 -16.54 -21.91 13.23
C GLY A 305 -15.56 -20.74 13.32
N GLY A 306 -14.54 -20.90 14.16
CA GLY A 306 -13.53 -19.89 14.44
C GLY A 306 -12.29 -20.01 13.55
N GLY A 307 -11.41 -19.02 13.61
CA GLY A 307 -10.15 -18.98 12.87
C GLY A 307 -9.57 -17.58 12.69
N PHE A 308 -8.53 -17.47 11.89
CA PHE A 308 -7.95 -16.17 11.53
C PHE A 308 -8.89 -15.38 10.60
N ALA A 309 -8.90 -14.07 10.74
CA ALA A 309 -9.81 -13.18 10.02
C ALA A 309 -9.78 -13.40 8.50
N SER A 310 -8.59 -13.47 7.89
CA SER A 310 -8.45 -13.72 6.44
C SER A 310 -9.10 -15.04 5.99
N VAL A 311 -8.88 -16.12 6.75
CA VAL A 311 -9.46 -17.43 6.44
C VAL A 311 -10.98 -17.44 6.57
N LEU A 312 -11.50 -16.77 7.61
CA LEU A 312 -12.95 -16.64 7.83
C LEU A 312 -13.59 -15.75 6.75
N TYR A 313 -12.90 -14.70 6.33
CA TYR A 313 -13.36 -13.81 5.28
C TYR A 313 -13.43 -14.51 3.91
N ASP A 314 -12.41 -15.29 3.55
CA ASP A 314 -12.43 -16.13 2.34
C ASP A 314 -13.61 -17.12 2.37
N ARG A 315 -13.85 -17.73 3.53
CA ARG A 315 -15.02 -18.62 3.75
C ARG A 315 -16.35 -17.87 3.63
N ALA A 316 -16.38 -16.58 3.98
CA ALA A 316 -17.54 -15.71 3.78
C ALA A 316 -17.79 -15.37 2.29
N GLY A 317 -16.85 -15.69 1.42
CA GLY A 317 -16.88 -15.40 -0.02
C GLY A 317 -16.09 -14.14 -0.41
N GLY A 318 -15.32 -13.58 0.51
CA GLY A 318 -14.43 -12.45 0.27
C GLY A 318 -15.17 -11.22 -0.26
N ASP A 319 -14.46 -10.44 -1.09
CA ASP A 319 -14.98 -9.18 -1.67
C ASP A 319 -16.16 -9.40 -2.64
N GLY A 320 -16.24 -10.57 -3.26
CA GLY A 320 -17.35 -10.93 -4.17
C GLY A 320 -18.60 -11.47 -3.48
N SER A 321 -18.63 -11.54 -2.16
CA SER A 321 -19.74 -12.13 -1.41
C SER A 321 -21.04 -11.32 -1.51
N PRO A 322 -22.21 -11.96 -1.71
CA PRO A 322 -23.50 -11.28 -1.64
C PRO A 322 -23.85 -10.78 -0.22
N ARG A 323 -23.04 -11.11 0.79
CA ARG A 323 -23.16 -10.52 2.13
C ARG A 323 -22.97 -9.00 2.14
N TRP A 324 -22.28 -8.49 1.11
CA TRP A 324 -22.07 -7.06 0.90
C TRP A 324 -23.24 -6.34 0.23
N ASP A 325 -24.27 -7.08 -0.21
CA ASP A 325 -25.41 -6.44 -0.85
C ASP A 325 -26.14 -5.52 0.13
N GLY A 326 -26.44 -4.31 -0.30
CA GLY A 326 -27.19 -3.34 0.49
C GLY A 326 -28.63 -3.78 0.76
N TYR A 327 -29.29 -3.15 1.71
CA TYR A 327 -30.71 -3.34 2.01
C TYR A 327 -31.32 -2.07 2.58
N GLY A 328 -32.65 -1.95 2.48
CA GLY A 328 -33.36 -0.76 2.92
C GLY A 328 -32.95 0.51 2.17
N ASN A 329 -32.56 0.41 0.89
CA ASN A 329 -32.02 1.50 0.10
C ASN A 329 -30.74 2.13 0.69
N ASN A 330 -29.95 1.34 1.41
CA ASN A 330 -28.67 1.77 1.99
C ASN A 330 -27.56 0.78 1.65
N SER A 331 -26.32 1.25 1.61
CA SER A 331 -25.15 0.45 1.28
C SER A 331 -24.50 -0.17 2.51
N VAL A 332 -23.85 -1.32 2.35
CA VAL A 332 -23.00 -1.94 3.37
C VAL A 332 -21.57 -1.45 3.18
N ALA A 333 -21.04 -0.71 4.15
CA ALA A 333 -19.66 -0.24 4.16
C ALA A 333 -18.72 -1.17 4.96
N VAL A 334 -19.23 -1.82 6.00
CA VAL A 334 -18.49 -2.76 6.85
C VAL A 334 -19.29 -4.06 6.96
N LEU A 335 -18.61 -5.19 6.85
CA LEU A 335 -19.20 -6.51 7.03
C LEU A 335 -18.58 -7.20 8.25
N GLN A 336 -19.38 -7.44 9.29
CA GLN A 336 -19.03 -8.33 10.39
C GLN A 336 -19.34 -9.77 9.95
N PHE A 337 -18.28 -10.52 9.67
CA PHE A 337 -18.39 -11.83 9.03
C PHE A 337 -18.19 -13.00 9.98
N SER A 338 -17.76 -12.75 11.21
CA SER A 338 -17.64 -13.77 12.25
C SER A 338 -17.62 -13.14 13.64
N ASP A 339 -18.18 -13.86 14.62
CA ASP A 339 -18.10 -13.63 16.06
C ASP A 339 -17.05 -14.52 16.76
N GLN A 340 -16.26 -15.27 15.98
CA GLN A 340 -15.26 -16.24 16.44
C GLN A 340 -13.91 -16.04 15.77
N GLY A 341 -13.57 -14.79 15.43
CA GLY A 341 -12.26 -14.44 14.93
C GLY A 341 -11.19 -14.58 16.02
N ARG A 342 -10.09 -15.27 15.70
CA ARG A 342 -8.94 -15.37 16.61
C ARG A 342 -8.07 -14.13 16.46
N VAL A 343 -8.01 -13.31 17.52
CA VAL A 343 -7.25 -12.04 17.57
C VAL A 343 -6.60 -11.90 18.95
N ALA A 344 -5.29 -11.76 19.02
CA ALA A 344 -4.51 -11.58 20.25
C ALA A 344 -4.93 -12.54 21.38
N ASP A 345 -5.12 -13.83 21.01
CA ASP A 345 -5.59 -14.94 21.86
C ASP A 345 -7.06 -14.86 22.33
N TYR A 346 -7.80 -13.88 21.87
CA TYR A 346 -9.27 -13.82 22.09
C TYR A 346 -10.03 -14.45 20.91
N SER A 347 -11.27 -14.89 21.20
CA SER A 347 -12.29 -15.15 20.19
C SER A 347 -13.26 -13.99 20.22
N LEU A 348 -13.38 -13.23 19.14
CA LEU A 348 -14.15 -11.99 19.11
C LEU A 348 -14.65 -11.65 17.71
N ASP A 349 -15.44 -10.58 17.61
CA ASP A 349 -16.03 -10.08 16.37
C ASP A 349 -14.97 -9.52 15.44
N VAL A 350 -14.98 -10.02 14.19
CA VAL A 350 -14.08 -9.57 13.14
C VAL A 350 -14.84 -9.02 11.95
N ASN A 351 -14.34 -7.91 11.43
CA ASN A 351 -14.99 -7.08 10.41
C ASN A 351 -14.08 -6.89 9.21
N ALA A 352 -14.69 -6.67 8.06
CA ALA A 352 -14.01 -6.26 6.84
C ALA A 352 -14.56 -4.91 6.36
N PHE A 353 -13.68 -4.07 5.83
CA PHE A 353 -13.98 -2.87 5.04
C PHE A 353 -13.34 -3.04 3.67
N ARG A 354 -14.08 -2.77 2.59
CA ARG A 354 -13.58 -2.83 1.21
C ARG A 354 -13.43 -1.43 0.64
N GLY A 355 -12.23 -1.00 0.37
CA GLY A 355 -12.01 0.33 -0.17
C GLY A 355 -10.54 0.66 -0.26
N THR A 356 -10.25 1.94 -0.38
CA THR A 356 -8.90 2.47 -0.33
C THR A 356 -8.54 2.88 1.09
N VAL A 357 -7.27 3.20 1.34
CA VAL A 357 -6.83 3.79 2.62
C VAL A 357 -7.57 5.09 2.89
N GLU A 358 -7.80 5.90 1.84
CA GLU A 358 -8.52 7.16 1.93
C GLU A 358 -9.99 6.96 2.28
N ASP A 359 -10.64 5.95 1.70
CA ASP A 359 -12.04 5.61 2.03
C ASP A 359 -12.16 5.18 3.49
N LEU A 360 -11.21 4.34 3.96
CA LEU A 360 -11.16 3.92 5.35
C LEU A 360 -10.89 5.11 6.29
N ALA A 361 -9.91 5.96 5.96
CA ALA A 361 -9.62 7.19 6.71
C ALA A 361 -10.85 8.10 6.78
N ALA A 362 -11.52 8.28 5.64
CA ALA A 362 -12.75 9.04 5.55
C ALA A 362 -13.86 8.46 6.44
N LEU A 363 -14.01 7.14 6.53
CA LEU A 363 -14.98 6.49 7.42
C LEU A 363 -14.70 6.84 8.89
N PHE A 364 -13.43 6.88 9.29
CA PHE A 364 -13.02 7.18 10.67
C PHE A 364 -12.75 8.68 10.93
N GLY A 365 -12.88 9.56 9.93
CA GLY A 365 -12.73 11.00 10.10
C GLY A 365 -11.29 11.48 10.25
N VAL A 366 -10.35 10.70 9.78
CA VAL A 366 -8.92 11.00 9.82
C VAL A 366 -8.47 11.52 8.45
N ALA A 367 -7.53 12.46 8.43
CA ALA A 367 -6.97 12.94 7.17
C ALA A 367 -6.19 11.81 6.46
N PRO A 368 -6.42 11.57 5.16
CA PRO A 368 -5.79 10.45 4.44
C PRO A 368 -4.25 10.43 4.55
N LEU A 369 -3.62 11.58 4.53
CA LEU A 369 -2.16 11.71 4.62
C LEU A 369 -1.60 11.15 5.94
N GLU A 370 -2.30 11.36 7.05
CA GLU A 370 -1.88 10.85 8.38
C GLU A 370 -1.94 9.32 8.43
N VAL A 371 -2.93 8.73 7.79
CA VAL A 371 -3.08 7.26 7.73
C VAL A 371 -1.99 6.63 6.87
N VAL A 372 -1.71 7.20 5.70
CA VAL A 372 -0.67 6.69 4.79
C VAL A 372 0.71 6.78 5.43
N MET A 373 1.05 7.91 6.05
CA MET A 373 2.33 8.10 6.73
C MET A 373 2.48 7.11 7.90
N SER A 374 1.45 6.96 8.72
CA SER A 374 1.45 6.01 9.85
C SER A 374 1.64 4.56 9.39
N LEU A 375 0.97 4.13 8.33
CA LEU A 375 1.11 2.77 7.80
C LEU A 375 2.48 2.53 7.17
N ALA A 376 3.01 3.50 6.42
CA ALA A 376 4.33 3.39 5.80
C ALA A 376 5.45 3.37 6.85
N ASP A 377 5.42 4.26 7.82
CA ASP A 377 6.41 4.32 8.91
C ASP A 377 6.39 3.05 9.75
N GLU A 378 5.20 2.49 9.99
CA GLU A 378 5.03 1.27 10.74
C GLU A 378 5.57 0.04 9.99
N GLU A 379 5.26 -0.12 8.71
CA GLU A 379 5.78 -1.24 7.90
C GLU A 379 7.32 -1.18 7.81
N LEU A 380 7.89 0.00 7.64
CA LEU A 380 9.34 0.19 7.59
C LEU A 380 10.02 -0.03 8.95
N GLY A 381 9.29 0.24 10.04
CA GLY A 381 9.76 0.08 11.42
C GLY A 381 9.56 -1.32 12.01
N LYS A 382 8.78 -2.21 11.39
CA LYS A 382 8.55 -3.57 11.89
C LYS A 382 9.84 -4.35 11.97
N SER A 383 10.07 -4.94 13.13
CA SER A 383 11.17 -5.86 13.37
C SER A 383 10.70 -7.31 13.16
N PHE A 384 11.50 -8.11 12.49
CA PHE A 384 11.16 -9.48 12.13
C PHE A 384 12.08 -10.47 12.83
N PRO A 385 11.56 -11.65 13.26
CA PRO A 385 12.39 -12.73 13.76
C PRO A 385 13.23 -13.32 12.61
N SER A 386 14.43 -13.77 12.95
CA SER A 386 15.30 -14.44 11.99
C SER A 386 14.67 -15.72 11.46
N ARG A 387 14.74 -15.93 10.14
CA ARG A 387 14.43 -17.23 9.51
C ARG A 387 15.69 -18.09 9.27
N SER A 388 16.83 -17.65 9.77
CA SER A 388 18.07 -18.44 9.67
C SER A 388 17.99 -19.66 10.58
N ILE A 389 18.30 -20.86 10.04
CA ILE A 389 18.41 -22.10 10.82
C ILE A 389 19.56 -22.10 11.84
N TYR A 390 20.46 -21.11 11.78
CA TYR A 390 21.63 -20.94 12.64
C TYR A 390 21.44 -19.85 13.71
N ARG A 391 20.23 -19.30 13.84
CA ARG A 391 19.89 -18.30 14.88
C ARG A 391 18.76 -18.83 15.77
N ASP A 392 18.82 -18.48 17.05
CA ASP A 392 17.73 -18.75 18.00
C ASP A 392 16.47 -18.02 17.54
N HIS A 393 15.32 -18.72 17.53
CA HIS A 393 14.07 -18.28 16.89
C HIS A 393 13.39 -17.05 17.53
N ASP A 394 13.84 -16.65 18.71
CA ASP A 394 13.32 -15.52 19.49
C ASP A 394 14.11 -14.23 19.32
N GLN A 395 15.20 -14.25 18.53
CA GLN A 395 15.98 -13.05 18.25
C GLN A 395 15.35 -12.23 17.12
N VAL A 396 14.92 -11.01 17.46
CA VAL A 396 14.55 -9.97 16.50
C VAL A 396 15.80 -9.52 15.75
N VAL A 397 15.77 -9.50 14.43
CA VAL A 397 16.97 -9.28 13.62
C VAL A 397 17.10 -7.85 13.20
N ASP A 398 16.04 -7.27 12.66
CA ASP A 398 16.05 -5.87 12.17
C ASP A 398 14.67 -5.41 11.69
N THR A 399 14.55 -4.12 11.38
CA THR A 399 13.44 -3.57 10.62
C THR A 399 13.54 -3.99 9.14
N LEU A 400 12.46 -3.86 8.38
CA LEU A 400 12.49 -4.15 6.94
C LEU A 400 13.54 -3.29 6.22
N ALA A 401 13.63 -2.00 6.55
CA ALA A 401 14.64 -1.10 6.00
C ALA A 401 16.07 -1.54 6.37
N GLY A 402 16.32 -1.87 7.62
CA GLY A 402 17.61 -2.38 8.08
C GLY A 402 17.96 -3.72 7.43
N PHE A 403 16.98 -4.60 7.23
CA PHE A 403 17.19 -5.88 6.56
C PHE A 403 17.59 -5.71 5.08
N VAL A 404 16.95 -4.78 4.36
CA VAL A 404 17.29 -4.46 2.96
C VAL A 404 18.70 -3.88 2.87
N LEU A 405 19.05 -2.93 3.75
CA LEU A 405 20.40 -2.35 3.80
C LEU A 405 21.47 -3.40 4.14
N ASN A 406 21.18 -4.33 5.04
CA ASN A 406 22.08 -5.44 5.37
C ASN A 406 22.25 -6.44 4.21
N MET A 407 21.19 -6.69 3.43
CA MET A 407 21.27 -7.51 2.22
C MET A 407 22.12 -6.84 1.15
N ASP A 408 21.91 -5.55 0.88
CA ASP A 408 22.72 -4.78 -0.06
C ASP A 408 24.20 -4.80 0.31
N ALA A 409 24.51 -4.54 1.58
CA ALA A 409 25.88 -4.59 2.08
C ALA A 409 26.52 -5.97 1.87
N ARG A 410 25.81 -7.06 2.15
CA ARG A 410 26.34 -8.43 1.95
C ARG A 410 26.55 -8.76 0.49
N ILE A 411 25.59 -8.44 -0.38
CA ILE A 411 25.70 -8.66 -1.83
C ILE A 411 26.91 -7.90 -2.38
N HIS A 412 27.10 -6.65 -1.95
CA HIS A 412 28.25 -5.86 -2.35
C HIS A 412 29.58 -6.40 -1.83
N GLU A 413 29.64 -6.81 -0.54
CA GLU A 413 30.83 -7.45 0.05
C GLU A 413 31.19 -8.74 -0.70
N ASP A 414 30.21 -9.63 -0.95
CA ASP A 414 30.43 -10.89 -1.69
C ASP A 414 30.92 -10.63 -3.12
N PHE A 415 30.38 -9.61 -3.79
CA PHE A 415 30.83 -9.20 -5.12
C PHE A 415 32.30 -8.72 -5.09
N VAL A 416 32.65 -7.83 -4.15
CA VAL A 416 34.01 -7.32 -3.98
C VAL A 416 34.99 -8.45 -3.72
N VAL A 417 34.64 -9.39 -2.81
CA VAL A 417 35.47 -10.55 -2.48
C VAL A 417 35.63 -11.49 -3.68
N ALA A 418 34.56 -11.74 -4.45
CA ALA A 418 34.61 -12.56 -5.64
C ALA A 418 35.54 -11.95 -6.71
N GLN A 419 35.46 -10.65 -6.97
CA GLN A 419 36.30 -9.94 -7.92
C GLN A 419 37.77 -9.89 -7.46
N ALA A 420 38.01 -9.71 -6.16
CA ALA A 420 39.37 -9.77 -5.60
C ALA A 420 39.97 -11.17 -5.76
N LYS A 421 39.22 -12.25 -5.55
CA LYS A 421 39.67 -13.64 -5.81
C LYS A 421 39.96 -13.92 -7.27
N LEU A 422 39.38 -13.20 -8.21
CA LEU A 422 39.69 -13.25 -9.63
C LEU A 422 40.89 -12.40 -9.99
N GLY A 423 41.60 -11.79 -9.02
CA GLY A 423 42.80 -10.99 -9.22
C GLY A 423 42.54 -9.60 -9.82
N VAL A 424 41.31 -9.10 -9.81
CA VAL A 424 40.99 -7.77 -10.36
C VAL A 424 41.62 -6.68 -9.47
N PRO A 425 42.60 -5.90 -9.94
CA PRO A 425 43.45 -5.05 -9.10
C PRO A 425 42.68 -4.04 -8.26
N GLU A 426 41.67 -3.44 -8.81
CA GLU A 426 40.79 -2.47 -8.09
C GLU A 426 40.15 -3.08 -6.84
N TYR A 427 39.62 -4.30 -6.93
CA TYR A 427 38.95 -4.96 -5.83
C TYR A 427 39.92 -5.54 -4.81
N VAL A 428 41.11 -6.02 -5.26
CA VAL A 428 42.19 -6.39 -4.35
C VAL A 428 42.61 -5.20 -3.49
N GLU A 429 42.73 -4.01 -4.09
CA GLU A 429 43.08 -2.79 -3.37
C GLU A 429 41.96 -2.32 -2.40
N LYS A 430 40.69 -2.49 -2.76
CA LYS A 430 39.58 -2.26 -1.84
C LYS A 430 39.67 -3.15 -0.59
N VAL A 431 39.97 -4.45 -0.77
CA VAL A 431 40.14 -5.40 0.35
C VAL A 431 41.34 -5.03 1.21
N ARG A 432 42.48 -4.67 0.62
CA ARG A 432 43.67 -4.20 1.35
C ARG A 432 43.38 -2.98 2.21
N ARG A 433 42.65 -2.01 1.66
CA ARG A 433 42.26 -0.82 2.41
C ARG A 433 41.40 -1.12 3.63
N VAL A 434 40.44 -2.06 3.52
CA VAL A 434 39.62 -2.48 4.64
C VAL A 434 40.44 -3.27 5.67
N ALA A 435 41.36 -4.14 5.24
CA ALA A 435 42.28 -4.86 6.13
C ALA A 435 43.16 -3.91 6.95
N ALA A 436 43.61 -2.81 6.35
CA ALA A 436 44.43 -1.82 7.02
C ALA A 436 43.62 -0.92 7.99
N ASN A 437 42.48 -0.41 7.54
CA ASN A 437 41.78 0.70 8.19
C ASN A 437 40.42 0.34 8.82
N GLY A 438 39.87 -0.86 8.55
CA GLY A 438 38.51 -1.24 8.92
C GLY A 438 37.45 -0.59 8.05
N MET A 439 36.18 -0.88 8.34
CA MET A 439 35.03 -0.32 7.64
C MET A 439 34.95 1.21 7.93
N PHE A 440 34.76 2.03 6.90
CA PHE A 440 34.71 3.50 6.97
C PHE A 440 35.93 4.18 7.64
N GLY A 441 37.07 3.49 7.82
CA GLY A 441 38.25 4.05 8.47
C GLY A 441 38.15 4.19 10.01
N VAL A 442 37.15 3.58 10.64
CA VAL A 442 36.89 3.66 12.09
C VAL A 442 37.51 2.53 12.93
N GLY A 443 38.38 1.74 12.36
CA GLY A 443 39.18 0.77 13.14
C GLY A 443 38.45 -0.48 13.63
N ASP A 444 37.32 -0.83 13.03
CA ASP A 444 36.56 -2.04 13.32
C ASP A 444 37.42 -3.29 13.07
N GLN A 445 37.77 -3.99 14.16
CA GLN A 445 38.68 -5.12 14.13
C GLN A 445 38.09 -6.35 13.40
N ASP A 446 36.77 -6.54 13.44
CA ASP A 446 36.12 -7.66 12.77
C ASP A 446 36.18 -7.51 11.24
N SER A 447 35.90 -6.32 10.70
CA SER A 447 36.08 -6.04 9.27
C SER A 447 37.52 -6.18 8.81
N LYS A 448 38.50 -5.74 9.62
CA LYS A 448 39.91 -5.95 9.35
C LYS A 448 40.27 -7.44 9.26
N ASN A 449 39.83 -8.23 10.21
CA ASN A 449 40.10 -9.67 10.26
C ASN A 449 39.49 -10.39 9.06
N ARG A 450 38.25 -10.04 8.69
CA ARG A 450 37.60 -10.63 7.51
C ARG A 450 38.31 -10.27 6.21
N ALA A 451 38.68 -9.03 6.03
CA ALA A 451 39.42 -8.58 4.85
C ALA A 451 40.82 -9.20 4.79
N GLN A 452 41.52 -9.35 5.92
CA GLN A 452 42.81 -10.01 5.97
C GLN A 452 42.71 -11.49 5.57
N ALA A 453 41.70 -12.21 6.05
CA ALA A 453 41.47 -13.60 5.67
C ALA A 453 41.25 -13.79 4.15
N VAL A 454 40.64 -12.80 3.46
CA VAL A 454 40.52 -12.82 2.01
C VAL A 454 41.90 -12.65 1.34
N LEU A 455 42.73 -11.74 1.85
CA LEU A 455 44.12 -11.53 1.29
C LEU A 455 45.00 -12.74 1.53
N ASP A 456 44.92 -13.37 2.69
CA ASP A 456 45.68 -14.57 3.00
C ASP A 456 45.28 -15.74 2.08
N GLY A 457 44.01 -15.85 1.71
CA GLY A 457 43.51 -16.81 0.74
C GLY A 457 43.96 -16.54 -0.70
N LEU A 458 44.23 -15.28 -1.06
CA LEU A 458 44.79 -14.90 -2.37
C LEU A 458 46.29 -15.27 -2.46
N ALA A 459 47.03 -15.12 -1.38
CA ALA A 459 48.49 -15.44 -1.36
C ALA A 459 48.77 -16.94 -1.50
N VAL A 460 47.78 -17.82 -1.19
CA VAL A 460 47.93 -19.29 -1.31
C VAL A 460 47.62 -19.79 -2.74
N SER A 461 46.97 -19.00 -3.59
CA SER A 461 46.61 -19.40 -4.96
C SER A 461 47.68 -19.11 -5.99
N ASP A 462 48.77 -18.44 -5.61
CA ASP A 462 49.92 -18.12 -6.49
C ASP A 462 51.11 -19.05 -6.32
N VAL A 463 50.92 -20.28 -5.70
CA VAL A 463 52.00 -21.30 -5.56
C VAL A 463 51.70 -22.53 -6.41
#